data_5392c4a743fe7018311193140ae6e598
#
_entry.id   5392c4a743fe7018311193140ae6e598
#
_cell.length_a   1.000
_cell.length_b   1.000
_cell.length_c   1.000
_cell.angle_alpha   90.00
_cell.angle_beta   90.00
_cell.angle_gamma   90.00
#
_symmetry.space_group_name_H-M   'P 1'
#
loop_
_entity.id
_entity.type
_entity.pdbx_description
1 polymer ?
#
loop_
_entity_poly.entity_id
_entity_poly.type
_entity_poly.pdbx_seq_one_letter_code
_entity_poly.pdbx_strand_id
1 'polypeptide(L)'
;YSGLMDGLELSAGYFDDGDEAENDTYGIKYTMGSVTAAYQITKVDYTATGSTDQDATHYGISVAVNENLSVSAGRQEIEFDGAADDEVNSGMMASYTMGSISISGGFNTLQSKNGSNTAKDIEASIFNVAFSF
;
A
#
# COMPACT_ATOMS: atom_id res chain seq x y z
N TYR A 1 6.37 -11.99 -12.50
CA TYR A 1 7.47 -12.89 -12.86
C TYR A 1 8.47 -12.97 -11.71
N SER A 2 8.81 -14.15 -11.30
CA SER A 2 9.86 -14.45 -10.30
C SER A 2 10.90 -15.35 -10.96
N GLY A 3 12.21 -15.12 -10.74
CA GLY A 3 13.25 -15.97 -11.29
C GLY A 3 14.36 -15.24 -12.06
N LEU A 4 14.30 -13.92 -12.16
CA LEU A 4 15.44 -13.11 -12.64
C LEU A 4 16.58 -13.10 -11.64
N MET A 5 16.25 -13.08 -10.36
CA MET A 5 17.18 -13.03 -9.23
C MET A 5 16.46 -13.52 -7.98
N ASP A 6 17.18 -14.20 -7.09
CA ASP A 6 16.61 -14.66 -5.83
C ASP A 6 16.01 -13.48 -5.02
N GLY A 7 14.77 -13.65 -4.58
CA GLY A 7 14.03 -12.65 -3.82
C GLY A 7 13.38 -11.53 -4.65
N LEU A 8 13.62 -11.47 -5.97
CA LEU A 8 13.00 -10.46 -6.84
C LEU A 8 11.71 -11.01 -7.47
N GLU A 9 10.62 -10.27 -7.31
CA GLU A 9 9.34 -10.52 -7.96
C GLU A 9 8.92 -9.28 -8.74
N LEU A 10 8.49 -9.47 -9.99
CA LEU A 10 7.92 -8.44 -10.84
C LEU A 10 6.48 -8.81 -11.14
N SER A 11 5.60 -7.84 -11.15
CA SER A 11 4.18 -7.99 -11.51
C SER A 11 3.77 -6.91 -12.49
N ALA A 12 2.87 -7.26 -13.40
CA ALA A 12 2.18 -6.34 -14.28
C ALA A 12 0.75 -6.84 -14.48
N GLY A 13 -0.19 -5.92 -14.52
CA GLY A 13 -1.60 -6.20 -14.77
C GLY A 13 -2.19 -5.10 -15.64
N TYR A 14 -3.11 -5.49 -16.51
CA TYR A 14 -3.93 -4.61 -17.32
C TYR A 14 -5.39 -5.05 -17.18
N PHE A 15 -6.27 -4.10 -17.02
CA PHE A 15 -7.70 -4.32 -17.00
C PHE A 15 -8.37 -3.18 -17.78
N ASP A 16 -9.28 -3.56 -18.69
CA ASP A 16 -10.08 -2.66 -19.49
C ASP A 16 -11.53 -3.15 -19.41
N ASP A 17 -12.44 -2.33 -18.93
CA ASP A 17 -13.88 -2.65 -18.90
C ASP A 17 -14.66 -2.08 -20.10
N GLY A 18 -13.92 -1.55 -21.06
CA GLY A 18 -14.39 -1.16 -22.39
C GLY A 18 -15.04 0.21 -22.46
N ASP A 19 -15.85 0.61 -21.49
CA ASP A 19 -16.63 1.85 -21.55
C ASP A 19 -16.38 2.81 -20.36
N GLU A 20 -15.79 2.34 -19.25
CA GLU A 20 -15.69 3.13 -18.01
C GLU A 20 -14.27 3.48 -17.61
N ALA A 21 -13.34 2.52 -17.62
CA ALA A 21 -11.96 2.77 -17.21
C ALA A 21 -10.95 1.76 -17.78
N GLU A 22 -9.73 2.23 -18.01
CA GLU A 22 -8.54 1.41 -18.22
C GLU A 22 -7.66 1.44 -16.97
N ASN A 23 -7.06 0.32 -16.61
CA ASN A 23 -6.24 0.20 -15.42
C ASN A 23 -4.95 -0.56 -15.71
N ASP A 24 -3.83 0.11 -15.49
CA ASP A 24 -2.48 -0.42 -15.63
C ASP A 24 -1.81 -0.52 -14.26
N THR A 25 -1.27 -1.68 -13.93
CA THR A 25 -0.55 -1.90 -12.67
C THR A 25 0.81 -2.52 -12.92
N TYR A 26 1.85 -1.95 -12.31
CA TYR A 26 3.21 -2.46 -12.34
C TYR A 26 3.78 -2.51 -10.92
N GLY A 27 4.42 -3.62 -10.57
CA GLY A 27 4.97 -3.81 -9.24
C GLY A 27 6.33 -4.50 -9.24
N ILE A 28 7.13 -4.14 -8.25
CA ILE A 28 8.40 -4.79 -7.92
C ILE A 28 8.42 -5.09 -6.42
N LYS A 29 8.79 -6.30 -6.06
CA LYS A 29 9.03 -6.70 -4.68
C LYS A 29 10.40 -7.38 -4.59
N TYR A 30 11.16 -7.00 -3.60
CA TYR A 30 12.47 -7.59 -3.33
C TYR A 30 12.57 -8.04 -1.88
N THR A 31 12.95 -9.30 -1.69
CA THR A 31 13.16 -9.89 -0.37
C THR A 31 14.61 -10.31 -0.22
N MET A 32 15.28 -9.81 0.80
CA MET A 32 16.65 -10.16 1.16
C MET A 32 16.73 -10.50 2.65
N GLY A 33 16.87 -11.78 2.96
CA GLY A 33 16.87 -12.27 4.33
C GLY A 33 15.54 -11.95 5.04
N SER A 34 15.61 -11.18 6.09
CA SER A 34 14.45 -10.78 6.89
C SER A 34 13.76 -9.48 6.42
N VAL A 35 14.26 -8.85 5.36
CA VAL A 35 13.76 -7.56 4.85
C VAL A 35 13.04 -7.77 3.53
N THR A 36 11.85 -7.22 3.41
CA THR A 36 11.10 -7.15 2.14
C THR A 36 10.76 -5.69 1.86
N ALA A 37 11.08 -5.23 0.66
CA ALA A 37 10.66 -3.93 0.14
C ALA A 37 9.79 -4.13 -1.11
N ALA A 38 8.77 -3.29 -1.26
CA ALA A 38 7.88 -3.34 -2.41
C ALA A 38 7.56 -1.93 -2.92
N TYR A 39 7.36 -1.83 -4.22
CA TYR A 39 6.93 -0.63 -4.91
C TYR A 39 5.92 -1.02 -6.00
N GLN A 40 4.83 -0.28 -6.12
CA GLN A 40 3.79 -0.50 -7.12
C GLN A 40 3.27 0.84 -7.62
N ILE A 41 3.02 0.92 -8.91
CA ILE A 41 2.27 2.01 -9.55
C ILE A 41 1.01 1.41 -10.14
N THR A 42 -0.11 2.11 -9.97
CA THR A 42 -1.38 1.81 -10.63
C THR A 42 -1.90 3.09 -11.25
N LYS A 43 -2.20 3.04 -12.54
CA LYS A 43 -2.82 4.13 -13.30
C LYS A 43 -4.25 3.75 -13.62
N VAL A 44 -5.17 4.68 -13.44
CA VAL A 44 -6.58 4.50 -13.76
C VAL A 44 -7.02 5.66 -14.62
N ASP A 45 -7.23 5.39 -15.91
CA ASP A 45 -7.71 6.35 -16.90
C ASP A 45 -9.22 6.13 -17.10
N TYR A 46 -10.02 7.13 -16.75
CA TYR A 46 -11.47 7.07 -16.89
C TYR A 46 -11.92 7.67 -18.22
N THR A 47 -12.74 6.93 -18.95
CA THR A 47 -13.35 7.40 -20.21
C THR A 47 -14.66 8.15 -19.99
N ALA A 48 -15.28 7.99 -18.81
CA ALA A 48 -16.56 8.62 -18.46
C ALA A 48 -16.40 10.12 -18.20
N THR A 49 -17.28 10.93 -18.82
CA THR A 49 -17.30 12.39 -18.60
C THR A 49 -17.61 12.72 -17.14
N GLY A 50 -16.70 13.45 -16.49
CA GLY A 50 -16.83 13.87 -15.09
C GLY A 50 -16.12 12.95 -14.09
N SER A 51 -15.48 11.89 -14.55
CA SER A 51 -14.53 11.12 -13.76
C SER A 51 -13.13 11.74 -13.86
N THR A 52 -12.29 11.46 -12.89
CA THR A 52 -10.94 12.03 -12.76
C THR A 52 -9.93 10.90 -12.80
N ASP A 53 -8.97 10.98 -13.72
CA ASP A 53 -7.86 10.03 -13.81
C ASP A 53 -7.04 10.04 -12.52
N GLN A 54 -6.48 8.87 -12.18
CA GLN A 54 -5.77 8.68 -10.94
C GLN A 54 -4.48 7.89 -11.17
N ASP A 55 -3.39 8.41 -10.60
CA ASP A 55 -2.12 7.69 -10.50
C ASP A 55 -1.85 7.36 -9.03
N ALA A 56 -1.84 6.09 -8.69
CA ALA A 56 -1.57 5.62 -7.34
C ALA A 56 -0.18 4.99 -7.25
N THR A 57 0.65 5.51 -6.36
CA THR A 57 1.97 4.96 -6.03
C THR A 57 1.95 4.37 -4.63
N HIS A 58 2.37 3.12 -4.51
CA HIS A 58 2.46 2.40 -3.24
C HIS A 58 3.89 1.95 -3.00
N TYR A 59 4.42 2.19 -1.83
CA TYR A 59 5.71 1.63 -1.43
C TYR A 59 5.74 1.29 0.05
N GLY A 60 6.53 0.30 0.38
CA GLY A 60 6.62 -0.16 1.74
C GLY A 60 7.80 -1.07 2.00
N ILE A 61 8.08 -1.23 3.27
CA ILE A 61 9.11 -2.12 3.78
C ILE A 61 8.57 -2.91 4.96
N SER A 62 8.95 -4.17 5.03
CA SER A 62 8.72 -5.00 6.22
C SER A 62 10.00 -5.70 6.65
N VAL A 63 10.14 -5.88 7.96
CA VAL A 63 11.30 -6.53 8.56
C VAL A 63 10.82 -7.58 9.56
N ALA A 64 11.19 -8.84 9.34
CA ALA A 64 11.07 -9.87 10.37
C ALA A 64 12.27 -9.72 11.33
N VAL A 65 12.04 -9.06 12.47
CA VAL A 65 13.08 -8.77 13.47
C VAL A 65 13.60 -10.07 14.10
N ASN A 66 12.68 -11.00 14.33
CA ASN A 66 12.95 -12.38 14.74
C ASN A 66 11.75 -13.28 14.36
N GLU A 67 11.76 -14.55 14.77
CA GLU A 67 10.71 -15.52 14.47
C GLU A 67 9.31 -15.10 14.97
N ASN A 68 9.24 -14.22 15.94
CA ASN A 68 8.01 -13.82 16.60
C ASN A 68 7.60 -12.37 16.30
N LEU A 69 8.54 -11.48 15.96
CA LEU A 69 8.33 -10.05 15.80
C LEU A 69 8.57 -9.60 14.37
N SER A 70 7.59 -8.94 13.80
CA SER A 70 7.70 -8.21 12.54
C SER A 70 7.26 -6.75 12.68
N VAL A 71 7.89 -5.88 11.90
CA VAL A 71 7.55 -4.46 11.77
C VAL A 71 7.43 -4.12 10.30
N SER A 72 6.48 -3.26 9.97
CA SER A 72 6.31 -2.76 8.61
C SER A 72 5.94 -1.29 8.60
N ALA A 73 6.32 -0.61 7.52
CA ALA A 73 5.91 0.74 7.21
C ALA A 73 5.57 0.83 5.73
N GLY A 74 4.59 1.65 5.39
CA GLY A 74 4.18 1.85 4.01
C GLY A 74 3.58 3.22 3.80
N ARG A 75 3.57 3.62 2.53
CA ARG A 75 2.98 4.85 2.07
C ARG A 75 2.31 4.62 0.72
N GLN A 76 1.16 5.25 0.56
CA GLN A 76 0.41 5.36 -0.68
C GLN A 76 0.25 6.85 -0.99
N GLU A 77 0.48 7.21 -2.23
CA GLU A 77 0.20 8.53 -2.78
C GLU A 77 -0.77 8.35 -3.95
N ILE A 78 -1.85 9.11 -3.97
CA ILE A 78 -2.82 9.11 -5.06
C ILE A 78 -2.88 10.53 -5.59
N GLU A 79 -2.42 10.69 -6.82
CA GLU A 79 -2.56 11.90 -7.62
C GLU A 79 -3.89 11.82 -8.38
N PHE A 80 -4.72 12.85 -8.27
CA PHE A 80 -5.96 13.01 -9.02
C PHE A 80 -5.76 14.11 -10.04
N ASP A 81 -6.10 13.87 -11.30
CA ASP A 81 -5.94 14.90 -12.34
C ASP A 81 -6.75 16.16 -12.00
N GLY A 82 -6.06 17.29 -12.00
CA GLY A 82 -6.65 18.59 -11.65
C GLY A 82 -6.95 18.83 -10.17
N ALA A 83 -6.56 17.93 -9.27
CA ALA A 83 -6.67 18.17 -7.83
C ALA A 83 -5.65 19.21 -7.34
N ALA A 84 -5.90 19.77 -6.16
CA ALA A 84 -5.03 20.78 -5.57
C ALA A 84 -3.80 20.18 -4.87
N ASP A 85 -3.89 18.93 -4.45
CA ASP A 85 -2.86 18.21 -3.69
C ASP A 85 -3.04 16.70 -3.89
N ASP A 86 -2.05 15.89 -3.53
CA ASP A 86 -2.12 14.44 -3.56
C ASP A 86 -2.71 13.89 -2.27
N GLU A 87 -3.53 12.85 -2.36
CA GLU A 87 -3.94 12.10 -1.19
C GLU A 87 -2.78 11.21 -0.73
N VAL A 88 -2.37 11.36 0.53
CA VAL A 88 -1.28 10.59 1.11
C VAL A 88 -1.77 9.77 2.29
N ASN A 89 -1.61 8.45 2.19
CA ASN A 89 -1.86 7.52 3.27
C ASN A 89 -0.53 6.88 3.69
N SER A 90 -0.13 7.03 4.95
CA SER A 90 1.10 6.45 5.47
C SER A 90 0.83 5.77 6.81
N GLY A 91 1.53 4.66 7.06
CA GLY A 91 1.33 3.93 8.30
C GLY A 91 2.49 3.02 8.68
N MET A 92 2.45 2.61 9.93
CA MET A 92 3.38 1.64 10.51
C MET A 92 2.59 0.60 11.31
N MET A 93 3.08 -0.63 11.30
CA MET A 93 2.51 -1.74 12.06
C MET A 93 3.62 -2.59 12.68
N ALA A 94 3.38 -3.09 13.88
CA ALA A 94 4.18 -4.14 14.50
C ALA A 94 3.28 -5.31 14.88
N SER A 95 3.78 -6.53 14.71
CA SER A 95 3.08 -7.77 15.08
C SER A 95 4.03 -8.69 15.83
N TYR A 96 3.55 -9.23 16.95
CA TYR A 96 4.26 -10.19 17.77
C TYR A 96 3.41 -11.44 17.97
N THR A 97 3.98 -12.61 17.68
CA THR A 97 3.29 -13.91 17.83
C THR A 97 4.06 -14.78 18.81
N MET A 98 3.38 -15.33 19.79
CA MET A 98 3.92 -16.26 20.79
C MET A 98 2.97 -17.44 20.98
N GLY A 99 3.35 -18.59 20.45
CA GLY A 99 2.49 -19.78 20.44
C GLY A 99 1.18 -19.52 19.70
N SER A 100 0.05 -19.67 20.38
CA SER A 100 -1.28 -19.42 19.83
C SER A 100 -1.80 -17.99 20.04
N ILE A 101 -0.98 -17.07 20.50
CA ILE A 101 -1.36 -15.67 20.71
C ILE A 101 -0.62 -14.80 19.70
N SER A 102 -1.37 -13.95 19.00
CA SER A 102 -0.81 -12.90 18.15
C SER A 102 -1.32 -11.52 18.60
N ILE A 103 -0.41 -10.60 18.77
CA ILE A 103 -0.69 -9.20 19.16
C ILE A 103 -0.16 -8.33 18.06
N SER A 104 -0.99 -7.42 17.55
CA SER A 104 -0.54 -6.43 16.57
C SER A 104 -1.08 -5.05 16.89
N GLY A 105 -0.30 -4.04 16.56
CA GLY A 105 -0.70 -2.66 16.70
C GLY A 105 -0.03 -1.78 15.64
N GLY A 106 -0.72 -0.72 15.27
CA GLY A 106 -0.21 0.20 14.27
C GLY A 106 -0.98 1.51 14.28
N PHE A 107 -0.49 2.43 13.51
CA PHE A 107 -1.14 3.71 13.24
C PHE A 107 -0.99 4.06 11.77
N ASN A 108 -1.94 4.83 11.27
CA ASN A 108 -1.87 5.43 9.95
C ASN A 108 -2.42 6.86 9.95
N THR A 109 -1.96 7.63 9.00
CA THR A 109 -2.37 9.00 8.75
C THR A 109 -2.80 9.12 7.30
N LEU A 110 -3.97 9.71 7.06
CA LEU A 110 -4.47 10.08 5.75
C LEU A 110 -4.49 11.60 5.65
N GLN A 111 -3.78 12.15 4.66
CA GLN A 111 -3.66 13.58 4.38
C GLN A 111 -4.32 13.90 3.05
N SER A 112 -4.79 15.13 2.89
CA SER A 112 -5.36 15.66 1.64
C SER A 112 -6.40 14.75 1.00
N LYS A 113 -7.32 14.20 1.80
CA LYS A 113 -8.33 13.25 1.32
C LYS A 113 -9.00 13.71 0.02
N ASN A 114 -9.00 12.84 -0.99
CA ASN A 114 -9.49 13.10 -2.35
C ASN A 114 -8.79 14.30 -3.03
N GLY A 115 -7.50 14.50 -2.77
CA GLY A 115 -6.72 15.60 -3.37
C GLY A 115 -7.08 17.00 -2.87
N SER A 116 -7.70 17.12 -1.70
CA SER A 116 -8.11 18.41 -1.15
C SER A 116 -7.07 18.96 -0.18
N ASN A 117 -6.51 20.12 -0.50
CA ASN A 117 -5.57 20.86 0.37
C ASN A 117 -6.23 21.50 1.62
N THR A 118 -7.55 21.44 1.73
CA THR A 118 -8.31 21.94 2.89
C THR A 118 -8.89 20.83 3.75
N ALA A 119 -8.76 19.56 3.33
CA ALA A 119 -9.17 18.42 4.13
C ALA A 119 -8.29 18.31 5.38
N LYS A 120 -8.90 17.99 6.51
CA LYS A 120 -8.15 17.70 7.74
C LYS A 120 -7.53 16.31 7.64
N ASP A 121 -6.32 16.19 8.15
CA ASP A 121 -5.66 14.90 8.33
C ASP A 121 -6.49 13.99 9.24
N ILE A 122 -6.55 12.73 8.86
CA ILE A 122 -7.22 11.67 9.63
C ILE A 122 -6.15 10.75 10.17
N GLU A 123 -6.11 10.61 11.50
CA GLU A 123 -5.23 9.68 12.18
C GLU A 123 -6.03 8.51 12.74
N ALA A 124 -5.54 7.29 12.56
CA ALA A 124 -6.14 6.10 13.09
C ALA A 124 -5.09 5.21 13.75
N SER A 125 -5.46 4.61 14.89
CA SER A 125 -4.67 3.59 15.56
C SER A 125 -5.47 2.31 15.66
N ILE A 126 -4.81 1.18 15.48
CA ILE A 126 -5.42 -0.15 15.59
C ILE A 126 -4.63 -0.99 16.60
N PHE A 127 -5.34 -1.78 17.38
CA PHE A 127 -4.76 -2.79 18.24
C PHE A 127 -5.60 -4.06 18.18
N ASN A 128 -4.94 -5.18 17.91
CA ASN A 128 -5.59 -6.49 17.78
C ASN A 128 -4.89 -7.52 18.67
N VAL A 129 -5.69 -8.41 19.24
CA VAL A 129 -5.21 -9.64 19.89
C VAL A 129 -5.99 -10.80 19.30
N ALA A 130 -5.29 -11.79 18.79
CA ALA A 130 -5.87 -13.00 18.21
C ALA A 130 -5.38 -14.24 18.95
N PHE A 131 -6.28 -15.21 19.11
CA PHE A 131 -5.99 -16.52 19.71
C PHE A 131 -6.32 -17.61 18.70
N SER A 132 -5.43 -18.59 18.53
CA SER A 132 -5.68 -19.79 17.74
C SER A 132 -5.74 -21.02 18.66
N PHE A 133 -6.75 -21.89 18.50
CA PHE A 133 -6.92 -23.13 19.25
C PHE A 133 -7.21 -24.29 18.31
#